data_e4233d195f907538f472bf36be065e33
#
_entry.id   e4233d195f907538f472bf36be065e33
#
_cell.length_a   1.000
_cell.length_b   1.000
_cell.length_c   1.000
_cell.angle_alpha   90.00
_cell.angle_beta   90.00
_cell.angle_gamma   90.00
#
_symmetry.space_group_name_H-M   'P 1'
#
loop_
_entity.id
_entity.type
_entity.pdbx_description
1 polymer ?
#
loop_
_entity_poly.entity_id
_entity_poly.type
_entity_poly.pdbx_seq_one_letter_code
_entity_poly.pdbx_strand_id
1 'polypeptide(L)'
;MNMNRNYSRRTLLTQFGTGLGMLALPGLLQGSTDPLSVKPTHFEPKAKHIIHVYLNGGPSQVDTWDHKPRLNDFYGKPLPISHPTEREVGVALPSPFKFRQYGENGLWCSEIFERTASKHADKICVIKSMYANTPNHEQSMRLMNTGDERLSRPSYGSWLTYGLGTENQNLPGYVAMCPGLPVADSSNWRSSFLPGIYQGTYLDTRNETVDKLIANIRNSRLSRQAQRQQLDLLGQLNRGHQNARQDDPKLEARIQSFE
;
A
#
# COMPACT_ATOMS: atom_id res chain seq x y z
N MET A 1 -51.14 25.57 14.45
CA MET A 1 -50.10 24.53 14.45
C MET A 1 -49.42 24.50 13.11
N ASN A 2 -48.35 25.28 12.93
CA ASN A 2 -47.62 25.36 11.68
C ASN A 2 -46.35 24.47 11.81
N MET A 3 -46.39 23.27 11.24
CA MET A 3 -45.22 22.43 11.10
C MET A 3 -44.56 22.64 9.74
N ASN A 4 -43.73 23.71 9.62
CA ASN A 4 -42.80 23.82 8.53
C ASN A 4 -41.54 23.01 8.87
N ARG A 5 -41.56 21.72 8.61
CA ARG A 5 -40.33 20.89 8.62
C ARG A 5 -39.70 21.02 7.25
N ASN A 6 -38.61 21.80 7.16
CA ASN A 6 -37.75 21.83 6.00
C ASN A 6 -37.02 20.49 5.88
N TYR A 7 -37.55 19.58 5.08
CA TYR A 7 -36.86 18.34 4.75
C TYR A 7 -35.69 18.63 3.81
N SER A 8 -34.49 18.31 4.23
CA SER A 8 -33.35 18.33 3.30
C SER A 8 -33.50 17.21 2.25
N ARG A 9 -32.92 17.40 1.05
CA ARG A 9 -32.90 16.35 0.02
C ARG A 9 -32.36 15.01 0.55
N ARG A 10 -31.42 15.06 1.48
CA ARG A 10 -30.83 13.90 2.13
C ARG A 10 -31.84 13.19 3.04
N THR A 11 -32.60 13.95 3.84
CA THR A 11 -33.67 13.41 4.70
C THR A 11 -34.80 12.80 3.86
N LEU A 12 -35.12 13.40 2.72
CA LEU A 12 -36.10 12.85 1.78
C LEU A 12 -35.63 11.50 1.21
N LEU A 13 -34.37 11.42 0.74
CA LEU A 13 -33.79 10.18 0.18
C LEU A 13 -33.70 9.07 1.24
N THR A 14 -33.37 9.39 2.48
CA THR A 14 -33.33 8.40 3.57
C THR A 14 -34.70 7.90 3.97
N GLN A 15 -35.74 8.72 3.89
CA GLN A 15 -37.12 8.32 4.21
C GLN A 15 -37.84 7.58 3.07
N PHE A 16 -37.54 7.87 1.81
CA PHE A 16 -38.10 7.15 0.65
C PHE A 16 -37.39 5.81 0.33
N GLY A 17 -36.21 5.58 0.89
CA GLY A 17 -35.45 4.32 0.74
C GLY A 17 -35.87 3.19 1.69
N THR A 18 -37.06 3.22 2.27
CA THR A 18 -37.56 2.23 3.24
C THR A 18 -38.02 0.90 2.62
N GLY A 19 -37.33 0.45 1.58
CA GLY A 19 -37.49 -0.92 1.05
C GLY A 19 -36.63 -1.93 1.84
N LEU A 20 -36.77 -3.21 1.51
CA LEU A 20 -36.02 -4.35 2.09
C LEU A 20 -34.47 -4.13 2.20
N GLY A 21 -33.91 -3.22 1.39
CA GLY A 21 -32.50 -2.83 1.48
C GLY A 21 -32.13 -2.12 2.77
N MET A 22 -33.05 -1.41 3.42
CA MET A 22 -32.80 -0.75 4.72
C MET A 22 -32.80 -1.75 5.89
N LEU A 23 -33.41 -2.91 5.75
CA LEU A 23 -33.33 -3.99 6.76
C LEU A 23 -32.01 -4.75 6.72
N ALA A 24 -31.38 -4.83 5.54
CA ALA A 24 -30.07 -5.46 5.37
C ALA A 24 -28.90 -4.49 5.64
N LEU A 25 -29.09 -3.19 5.42
CA LEU A 25 -28.05 -2.17 5.56
C LEU A 25 -27.46 -2.07 6.98
N PRO A 26 -28.26 -2.11 8.09
CA PRO A 26 -27.70 -2.13 9.44
C PRO A 26 -26.83 -3.37 9.72
N GLY A 27 -27.17 -4.53 9.16
CA GLY A 27 -26.35 -5.74 9.27
C GLY A 27 -25.03 -5.66 8.51
N LEU A 28 -25.01 -4.91 7.39
CA LEU A 28 -23.80 -4.61 6.62
C LEU A 28 -22.99 -3.45 7.23
N LEU A 29 -23.66 -2.55 7.97
CA LEU A 29 -23.05 -1.40 8.64
C LEU A 29 -22.69 -1.66 10.10
N GLN A 30 -23.04 -2.81 10.68
CA GLN A 30 -22.52 -3.30 11.96
C GLN A 30 -21.07 -3.81 11.84
N GLY A 31 -20.26 -3.16 11.00
CA GLY A 31 -18.82 -3.20 11.13
C GLY A 31 -18.46 -2.60 12.49
N SER A 32 -17.48 -3.19 13.17
CA SER A 32 -16.96 -2.69 14.44
C SER A 32 -16.77 -1.17 14.37
N THR A 33 -17.03 -0.49 15.47
CA THR A 33 -16.82 0.96 15.62
C THR A 33 -15.37 1.38 15.36
N ASP A 34 -14.42 0.43 15.42
CA ASP A 34 -13.02 0.62 15.06
C ASP A 34 -12.77 0.22 13.59
N PRO A 35 -12.43 1.18 12.70
CA PRO A 35 -12.16 0.92 11.29
C PRO A 35 -10.95 0.02 11.04
N LEU A 36 -10.03 -0.11 12.01
CA LEU A 36 -8.85 -0.97 11.94
C LEU A 36 -9.08 -2.38 12.48
N SER A 37 -10.24 -2.67 13.10
CA SER A 37 -10.51 -4.01 13.60
C SER A 37 -10.42 -5.07 12.50
N VAL A 38 -10.01 -6.27 12.88
CA VAL A 38 -9.93 -7.44 11.98
C VAL A 38 -11.28 -7.69 11.32
N LYS A 39 -11.28 -7.80 10.00
CA LYS A 39 -12.49 -8.02 9.21
C LYS A 39 -12.59 -9.49 8.77
N PRO A 40 -13.82 -10.03 8.66
CA PRO A 40 -14.00 -11.38 8.17
C PRO A 40 -13.48 -11.51 6.73
N THR A 41 -12.72 -12.55 6.47
CA THR A 41 -12.19 -12.87 5.15
C THR A 41 -13.16 -13.75 4.37
N HIS A 42 -13.18 -13.62 3.03
CA HIS A 42 -13.99 -14.47 2.16
C HIS A 42 -13.43 -15.91 2.07
N PHE A 43 -12.13 -16.08 2.35
CA PHE A 43 -11.43 -17.36 2.32
C PHE A 43 -10.60 -17.48 3.60
N GLU A 44 -10.30 -18.71 3.98
CA GLU A 44 -9.44 -18.96 5.13
C GLU A 44 -8.05 -18.32 4.93
N PRO A 45 -7.61 -17.42 5.84
CA PRO A 45 -6.34 -16.74 5.69
C PRO A 45 -5.18 -17.70 5.99
N LYS A 46 -4.21 -17.76 5.09
CA LYS A 46 -2.98 -18.56 5.25
C LYS A 46 -1.79 -17.74 5.70
N ALA A 47 -1.78 -16.44 5.41
CA ALA A 47 -0.71 -15.53 5.78
C ALA A 47 -1.17 -14.58 6.89
N LYS A 48 -0.33 -14.41 7.92
CA LYS A 48 -0.56 -13.46 9.02
C LYS A 48 0.09 -12.10 8.77
N HIS A 49 1.20 -12.09 8.03
CA HIS A 49 1.96 -10.87 7.76
C HIS A 49 2.31 -10.83 6.28
N ILE A 50 2.33 -9.61 5.72
CA ILE A 50 2.69 -9.36 4.34
C ILE A 50 3.89 -8.41 4.33
N ILE A 51 4.96 -8.81 3.66
CA ILE A 51 6.14 -7.98 3.43
C ILE A 51 6.27 -7.74 1.93
N HIS A 52 6.04 -6.51 1.51
CA HIS A 52 6.22 -6.09 0.13
C HIS A 52 7.65 -5.52 -0.03
N VAL A 53 8.52 -6.26 -0.71
CA VAL A 53 9.88 -5.81 -1.02
C VAL A 53 9.88 -5.20 -2.41
N TYR A 54 9.94 -3.88 -2.48
CA TYR A 54 10.04 -3.15 -3.73
C TYR A 54 11.49 -2.81 -4.04
N LEU A 55 11.98 -3.26 -5.18
CA LEU A 55 13.34 -2.98 -5.67
C LEU A 55 13.28 -1.82 -6.66
N ASN A 56 13.65 -0.63 -6.22
CA ASN A 56 13.61 0.58 -7.01
C ASN A 56 14.53 0.45 -8.25
N GLY A 57 14.03 0.86 -9.42
CA GLY A 57 14.72 0.74 -10.69
C GLY A 57 14.57 -0.64 -11.37
N GLY A 58 14.12 -1.64 -10.60
CA GLY A 58 13.87 -3.01 -11.07
C GLY A 58 15.13 -3.80 -11.41
N PRO A 59 15.31 -5.01 -10.91
CA PRO A 59 16.35 -5.91 -11.41
C PRO A 59 15.97 -6.40 -12.80
N SER A 60 16.99 -6.69 -13.62
CA SER A 60 16.77 -7.32 -14.92
C SER A 60 16.17 -8.71 -14.76
N GLN A 61 14.95 -8.91 -15.24
CA GLN A 61 14.27 -10.20 -15.14
C GLN A 61 15.02 -11.29 -15.94
N VAL A 62 15.61 -10.94 -17.08
CA VAL A 62 16.37 -11.89 -17.93
C VAL A 62 17.69 -12.31 -17.32
N ASP A 63 18.18 -11.57 -16.34
CA ASP A 63 19.42 -11.87 -15.61
C ASP A 63 19.16 -12.55 -14.26
N THR A 64 17.89 -12.71 -13.86
CA THR A 64 17.53 -13.21 -12.52
C THR A 64 16.65 -14.47 -12.55
N TRP A 65 15.37 -14.32 -12.90
CA TRP A 65 14.36 -15.38 -12.76
C TRP A 65 13.73 -15.84 -14.08
N ASP A 66 13.95 -15.11 -15.17
CA ASP A 66 13.32 -15.40 -16.45
C ASP A 66 14.36 -15.82 -17.50
N HIS A 67 14.81 -17.06 -17.41
CA HIS A 67 15.77 -17.65 -18.33
C HIS A 67 15.29 -17.60 -19.78
N LYS A 68 16.03 -16.93 -20.65
CA LYS A 68 15.74 -16.72 -22.09
C LYS A 68 16.88 -17.27 -22.96
N PRO A 69 17.09 -18.58 -23.08
CA PRO A 69 18.22 -19.17 -23.81
C PRO A 69 18.22 -18.77 -25.29
N ARG A 70 17.06 -18.54 -25.90
CA ARG A 70 16.95 -18.10 -27.30
C ARG A 70 17.51 -16.71 -27.56
N LEU A 71 17.78 -15.89 -26.56
CA LEU A 71 18.48 -14.61 -26.77
C LEU A 71 19.87 -14.80 -27.38
N ASN A 72 20.49 -15.95 -27.18
CA ASN A 72 21.77 -16.30 -27.84
C ASN A 72 21.64 -16.31 -29.39
N ASP A 73 20.50 -16.73 -29.94
CA ASP A 73 20.25 -16.80 -31.38
C ASP A 73 20.11 -15.40 -31.99
N PHE A 74 19.78 -14.42 -31.15
CA PHE A 74 19.55 -13.02 -31.53
C PHE A 74 20.70 -12.09 -31.11
N TYR A 75 21.76 -12.61 -30.52
CA TYR A 75 22.87 -11.79 -30.03
C TYR A 75 23.37 -10.83 -31.13
N GLY A 76 23.43 -9.54 -30.76
CA GLY A 76 23.88 -8.49 -31.69
C GLY A 76 22.86 -8.09 -32.77
N LYS A 77 21.65 -8.68 -32.78
CA LYS A 77 20.60 -8.34 -33.75
C LYS A 77 19.50 -7.50 -33.06
N PRO A 78 18.79 -6.63 -33.80
CA PRO A 78 17.60 -5.98 -33.28
C PRO A 78 16.55 -7.00 -32.87
N LEU A 79 15.87 -6.75 -31.72
CA LEU A 79 14.75 -7.59 -31.31
C LEU A 79 13.49 -7.26 -32.12
N PRO A 80 12.71 -8.27 -32.56
CA PRO A 80 11.50 -8.07 -33.36
C PRO A 80 10.29 -7.66 -32.48
N ILE A 81 10.53 -6.83 -31.47
CA ILE A 81 9.51 -6.39 -30.52
C ILE A 81 9.54 -4.87 -30.43
N SER A 82 8.33 -4.29 -30.41
CA SER A 82 8.14 -2.87 -30.15
C SER A 82 7.55 -2.72 -28.76
N HIS A 83 8.37 -2.28 -27.81
CA HIS A 83 7.89 -1.89 -26.48
C HIS A 83 8.16 -0.40 -26.26
N PRO A 84 7.34 0.29 -25.48
CA PRO A 84 7.66 1.65 -25.05
C PRO A 84 9.02 1.66 -24.35
N THR A 85 9.93 2.51 -24.79
CA THR A 85 11.24 2.69 -24.19
C THR A 85 11.53 4.18 -24.07
N GLU A 86 12.30 4.59 -23.07
CA GLU A 86 12.73 5.99 -22.92
C GLU A 86 13.89 6.34 -23.88
N ARG A 87 14.54 5.35 -24.43
CA ARG A 87 15.69 5.49 -25.34
C ARG A 87 15.57 4.49 -26.48
N GLU A 88 16.33 4.70 -27.53
CA GLU A 88 16.43 3.74 -28.61
C GLU A 88 16.83 2.36 -28.07
N VAL A 89 16.12 1.34 -28.54
CA VAL A 89 16.40 -0.05 -28.16
C VAL A 89 17.69 -0.48 -28.88
N GLY A 90 18.62 -0.98 -28.11
CA GLY A 90 19.84 -1.58 -28.63
C GLY A 90 19.60 -2.97 -29.26
N VAL A 91 20.65 -3.72 -29.42
CA VAL A 91 20.62 -5.10 -29.90
C VAL A 91 20.35 -6.07 -28.76
N ALA A 92 19.87 -7.27 -29.08
CA ALA A 92 19.67 -8.34 -28.11
C ALA A 92 20.99 -8.73 -27.43
N LEU A 93 20.96 -8.80 -26.12
CA LEU A 93 22.06 -9.24 -25.27
C LEU A 93 21.58 -10.40 -24.39
N PRO A 94 22.14 -11.62 -24.55
CA PRO A 94 21.86 -12.72 -23.65
C PRO A 94 22.44 -12.43 -22.26
N SER A 95 21.85 -13.04 -21.25
CA SER A 95 22.36 -12.93 -19.87
C SER A 95 23.79 -13.49 -19.77
N PRO A 96 24.71 -12.75 -19.14
CA PRO A 96 26.07 -13.25 -18.88
C PRO A 96 26.12 -14.25 -17.71
N PHE A 97 25.01 -14.37 -16.95
CA PHE A 97 24.93 -15.21 -15.74
C PHE A 97 24.51 -16.63 -16.07
N LYS A 98 25.01 -17.57 -15.29
CA LYS A 98 24.65 -18.98 -15.39
C LYS A 98 23.30 -19.23 -14.75
N PHE A 99 22.45 -19.99 -15.44
CA PHE A 99 21.14 -20.41 -14.97
C PHE A 99 21.10 -21.89 -14.66
N ARG A 100 20.38 -22.27 -13.63
CA ARG A 100 20.03 -23.65 -13.33
C ARG A 100 18.64 -23.76 -12.69
N GLN A 101 18.11 -24.97 -12.64
CA GLN A 101 16.87 -25.27 -11.98
C GLN A 101 17.12 -25.59 -10.51
N TYR A 102 16.18 -25.16 -9.66
CA TYR A 102 16.19 -25.37 -8.22
C TYR A 102 14.83 -25.89 -7.76
N GLY A 103 14.84 -26.62 -6.64
CA GLY A 103 13.64 -27.20 -6.04
C GLY A 103 13.01 -28.34 -6.85
N GLU A 104 12.00 -28.94 -6.30
CA GLU A 104 11.21 -30.00 -6.98
C GLU A 104 10.36 -29.42 -8.11
N ASN A 105 9.96 -28.14 -7.99
CA ASN A 105 9.21 -27.39 -9.00
C ASN A 105 10.05 -27.01 -10.23
N GLY A 106 11.36 -27.20 -10.21
CA GLY A 106 12.25 -26.88 -11.34
C GLY A 106 12.35 -25.39 -11.65
N LEU A 107 12.29 -24.52 -10.65
CA LEU A 107 12.35 -23.07 -10.82
C LEU A 107 13.69 -22.63 -11.43
N TRP A 108 13.67 -21.99 -12.61
CA TRP A 108 14.86 -21.39 -13.20
C TRP A 108 15.29 -20.14 -12.43
N CYS A 109 16.57 -20.10 -12.07
CA CYS A 109 17.18 -18.97 -11.40
C CYS A 109 18.63 -18.82 -11.81
N SER A 110 19.09 -17.59 -11.94
CA SER A 110 20.52 -17.31 -12.17
C SER A 110 21.32 -17.42 -10.87
N GLU A 111 22.63 -17.48 -11.00
CA GLU A 111 23.57 -17.50 -9.88
C GLU A 111 23.47 -16.27 -8.97
N ILE A 112 22.90 -15.16 -9.43
CA ILE A 112 22.67 -13.94 -8.62
C ILE A 112 21.82 -14.25 -7.37
N PHE A 113 20.77 -15.07 -7.52
CA PHE A 113 19.87 -15.44 -6.43
C PHE A 113 20.01 -16.90 -5.98
N GLU A 114 21.14 -17.54 -6.27
CA GLU A 114 21.40 -18.93 -5.93
C GLU A 114 21.10 -19.26 -4.47
N ARG A 115 21.55 -18.41 -3.53
CA ARG A 115 21.34 -18.62 -2.09
C ARG A 115 19.85 -18.63 -1.69
N THR A 116 19.04 -17.84 -2.36
CA THR A 116 17.59 -17.80 -2.14
C THR A 116 16.93 -19.01 -2.80
N ALA A 117 17.25 -19.26 -4.07
CA ALA A 117 16.66 -20.34 -4.83
C ALA A 117 16.98 -21.72 -4.23
N SER A 118 18.20 -21.96 -3.79
CA SER A 118 18.60 -23.25 -3.18
C SER A 118 17.79 -23.61 -1.93
N LYS A 119 17.29 -22.63 -1.19
CA LYS A 119 16.55 -22.83 0.07
C LYS A 119 15.04 -22.73 -0.08
N HIS A 120 14.56 -21.98 -1.07
CA HIS A 120 13.18 -21.53 -1.09
C HIS A 120 12.49 -21.70 -2.46
N ALA A 121 13.11 -22.33 -3.45
CA ALA A 121 12.55 -22.47 -4.80
C ALA A 121 11.10 -22.97 -4.79
N ASP A 122 10.81 -24.00 -4.01
CA ASP A 122 9.47 -24.61 -3.93
C ASP A 122 8.41 -23.73 -3.23
N LYS A 123 8.85 -22.60 -2.64
CA LYS A 123 7.98 -21.60 -2.01
C LYS A 123 7.85 -20.33 -2.82
N ILE A 124 8.54 -20.23 -3.97
CA ILE A 124 8.56 -19.04 -4.83
C ILE A 124 7.68 -19.27 -6.03
N CYS A 125 6.80 -18.29 -6.30
CA CYS A 125 6.05 -18.18 -7.53
C CYS A 125 6.55 -16.99 -8.34
N VAL A 126 7.03 -17.24 -9.56
CA VAL A 126 7.50 -16.19 -10.48
C VAL A 126 6.47 -15.94 -11.55
N ILE A 127 5.91 -14.73 -11.59
CA ILE A 127 4.94 -14.32 -12.60
C ILE A 127 5.68 -13.64 -13.75
N LYS A 128 5.90 -14.36 -14.84
CA LYS A 128 6.70 -13.91 -16.00
C LYS A 128 5.91 -13.10 -17.03
N SER A 129 4.58 -13.05 -16.90
CA SER A 129 3.67 -12.40 -17.86
C SER A 129 3.29 -10.97 -17.48
N MET A 130 3.89 -10.42 -16.42
CA MET A 130 3.66 -9.03 -16.00
C MET A 130 4.28 -8.05 -16.99
N TYR A 131 3.54 -6.99 -17.31
CA TYR A 131 4.01 -5.89 -18.15
C TYR A 131 3.44 -4.56 -17.65
N ALA A 132 4.04 -3.45 -18.09
CA ALA A 132 3.56 -2.11 -17.82
C ALA A 132 3.53 -1.30 -19.13
N ASN A 133 2.69 -0.26 -19.17
CA ASN A 133 2.57 0.62 -20.34
C ASN A 133 3.63 1.73 -20.39
N THR A 134 4.37 1.89 -19.29
CA THR A 134 5.39 2.94 -19.18
C THR A 134 6.76 2.35 -18.89
N PRO A 135 7.81 2.83 -19.57
CA PRO A 135 9.19 2.49 -19.26
C PRO A 135 9.80 3.38 -18.17
N ASN A 136 9.07 4.44 -17.74
CA ASN A 136 9.59 5.44 -16.82
C ASN A 136 9.62 4.93 -15.38
N HIS A 137 10.76 5.11 -14.69
CA HIS A 137 10.96 4.61 -13.32
C HIS A 137 9.98 5.21 -12.31
N GLU A 138 9.70 6.52 -12.39
CA GLU A 138 8.79 7.18 -11.45
C GLU A 138 7.36 6.67 -11.58
N GLN A 139 6.86 6.59 -12.81
CA GLN A 139 5.53 6.08 -13.12
C GLN A 139 5.41 4.59 -12.77
N SER A 140 6.44 3.81 -13.07
CA SER A 140 6.50 2.37 -12.73
C SER A 140 6.51 2.13 -11.22
N MET A 141 7.21 2.98 -10.45
CA MET A 141 7.22 2.92 -9.00
C MET A 141 5.81 3.15 -8.44
N ARG A 142 5.11 4.16 -8.94
CA ARG A 142 3.72 4.44 -8.56
C ARG A 142 2.80 3.30 -8.94
N LEU A 143 2.90 2.80 -10.18
CA LEU A 143 2.10 1.66 -10.67
C LEU A 143 2.26 0.43 -9.78
N MET A 144 3.49 0.05 -9.42
CA MET A 144 3.76 -1.12 -8.59
C MET A 144 3.23 -1.00 -7.16
N ASN A 145 3.22 0.22 -6.61
CA ASN A 145 2.79 0.44 -5.24
C ASN A 145 1.31 0.79 -5.10
N THR A 146 0.66 1.33 -6.14
CA THR A 146 -0.70 1.87 -6.07
C THR A 146 -1.65 1.36 -7.16
N GLY A 147 -1.14 0.66 -8.17
CA GLY A 147 -1.92 0.16 -9.30
C GLY A 147 -2.23 1.21 -10.39
N ASP A 148 -1.69 2.43 -10.28
CA ASP A 148 -1.90 3.49 -11.28
C ASP A 148 -0.60 4.29 -11.49
N GLU A 149 -0.25 4.53 -12.75
CA GLU A 149 0.98 5.23 -13.13
C GLU A 149 0.89 6.76 -12.97
N ARG A 150 -0.32 7.33 -12.99
CA ARG A 150 -0.57 8.78 -13.06
C ARG A 150 -1.37 9.31 -11.89
N LEU A 151 -2.44 8.61 -11.55
CA LEU A 151 -3.38 9.08 -10.52
C LEU A 151 -2.91 8.67 -9.13
N SER A 152 -3.17 9.53 -8.16
CA SER A 152 -3.00 9.17 -6.75
C SER A 152 -4.07 8.16 -6.36
N ARG A 153 -3.68 6.91 -6.17
CA ARG A 153 -4.53 5.81 -5.69
C ARG A 153 -4.05 5.36 -4.33
N PRO A 154 -4.89 4.68 -3.55
CA PRO A 154 -4.44 4.08 -2.31
C PRO A 154 -3.34 3.05 -2.60
N SER A 155 -2.32 3.04 -1.74
CA SER A 155 -1.23 2.09 -1.86
C SER A 155 -1.67 0.67 -1.53
N TYR A 156 -0.86 -0.30 -1.94
CA TYR A 156 -1.09 -1.72 -1.67
C TYR A 156 -1.34 -2.00 -0.17
N GLY A 157 -0.50 -1.45 0.71
CA GLY A 157 -0.67 -1.60 2.16
C GLY A 157 -1.93 -0.91 2.70
N SER A 158 -2.31 0.25 2.13
CA SER A 158 -3.56 0.93 2.49
C SER A 158 -4.80 0.09 2.13
N TRP A 159 -4.79 -0.55 0.96
CA TRP A 159 -5.87 -1.48 0.57
C TRP A 159 -5.94 -2.70 1.45
N LEU A 160 -4.80 -3.28 1.84
CA LEU A 160 -4.75 -4.43 2.74
C LEU A 160 -5.32 -4.08 4.11
N THR A 161 -4.89 -2.96 4.70
CA THR A 161 -5.38 -2.51 6.00
C THR A 161 -6.86 -2.13 5.94
N TYR A 162 -7.31 -1.50 4.85
CA TYR A 162 -8.72 -1.20 4.63
C TYR A 162 -9.58 -2.47 4.51
N GLY A 163 -9.11 -3.46 3.75
CA GLY A 163 -9.87 -4.68 3.48
C GLY A 163 -9.85 -5.71 4.61
N LEU A 164 -8.75 -5.82 5.33
CA LEU A 164 -8.53 -6.89 6.32
C LEU A 164 -8.47 -6.38 7.76
N GLY A 165 -8.21 -5.08 7.96
CA GLY A 165 -7.93 -4.54 9.29
C GLY A 165 -6.53 -4.92 9.78
N THR A 166 -6.31 -4.84 11.08
CA THR A 166 -5.06 -5.23 11.75
C THR A 166 -5.33 -5.87 13.10
N GLU A 167 -4.53 -6.85 13.48
CA GLU A 167 -4.56 -7.46 14.81
C GLU A 167 -3.89 -6.55 15.87
N ASN A 168 -3.07 -5.58 15.43
CA ASN A 168 -2.39 -4.65 16.31
C ASN A 168 -3.27 -3.46 16.63
N GLN A 169 -3.42 -3.16 17.92
CA GLN A 169 -4.14 -1.98 18.40
C GLN A 169 -3.18 -0.84 18.81
N ASN A 170 -1.90 -1.14 19.04
CA ASN A 170 -0.91 -0.19 19.56
C ASN A 170 0.24 0.07 18.57
N LEU A 171 0.20 -0.53 17.38
CA LEU A 171 1.18 -0.35 16.33
C LEU A 171 0.47 -0.08 15.01
N PRO A 172 1.10 0.70 14.11
CA PRO A 172 0.54 0.91 12.77
C PRO A 172 0.27 -0.41 12.05
N GLY A 173 -0.90 -0.56 11.45
CA GLY A 173 -1.26 -1.73 10.62
C GLY A 173 -0.44 -1.81 9.33
N TYR A 174 0.07 -0.67 8.87
CA TYR A 174 0.89 -0.56 7.67
C TYR A 174 2.12 0.32 7.92
N VAL A 175 3.30 -0.22 7.68
CA VAL A 175 4.59 0.47 7.82
C VAL A 175 5.29 0.49 6.47
N ALA A 176 5.74 1.68 6.06
CA ALA A 176 6.55 1.89 4.87
C ALA A 176 8.00 2.23 5.28
N MET A 177 8.94 1.37 4.93
CA MET A 177 10.36 1.53 5.25
C MET A 177 11.13 1.92 3.99
N CYS A 178 11.82 3.06 4.02
CA CYS A 178 12.61 3.52 2.89
C CYS A 178 13.79 4.37 3.39
N PRO A 179 15.01 4.23 2.81
CA PRO A 179 16.15 5.08 3.14
C PRO A 179 16.00 6.46 2.46
N GLY A 180 15.31 7.37 3.09
CA GLY A 180 14.90 8.66 2.53
C GLY A 180 13.63 8.57 1.68
N LEU A 181 13.18 9.71 1.16
CA LEU A 181 12.01 9.75 0.30
C LEU A 181 12.38 9.32 -1.13
N PRO A 182 11.64 8.40 -1.75
CA PRO A 182 11.83 8.03 -3.14
C PRO A 182 11.34 9.14 -4.09
N VAL A 183 11.63 9.02 -5.38
CA VAL A 183 11.26 10.01 -6.40
C VAL A 183 9.75 10.31 -6.41
N ALA A 184 8.92 9.30 -6.30
CA ALA A 184 7.46 9.47 -6.25
C ALA A 184 6.93 9.84 -4.84
N ASP A 185 7.84 10.20 -3.92
CA ASP A 185 7.55 10.68 -2.56
C ASP A 185 6.59 9.77 -1.78
N SER A 186 5.88 10.35 -0.83
CA SER A 186 4.89 9.64 0.01
C SER A 186 3.70 9.06 -0.78
N SER A 187 3.54 9.39 -2.07
CA SER A 187 2.49 8.81 -2.92
C SER A 187 2.54 7.28 -2.99
N ASN A 188 3.72 6.68 -2.74
CA ASN A 188 3.91 5.23 -2.75
C ASN A 188 3.25 4.49 -1.57
N TRP A 189 2.91 5.19 -0.48
CA TRP A 189 2.26 4.60 0.72
C TRP A 189 1.08 5.41 1.24
N ARG A 190 0.53 6.33 0.40
CA ARG A 190 -0.66 7.10 0.75
C ARG A 190 -1.92 6.26 0.78
N SER A 191 -2.82 6.66 1.68
CA SER A 191 -4.21 6.18 1.66
C SER A 191 -5.05 6.82 0.55
N SER A 192 -4.62 7.95 -0.01
CA SER A 192 -5.27 8.70 -1.08
C SER A 192 -6.73 9.03 -0.77
N PHE A 193 -7.71 8.45 -1.48
CA PHE A 193 -9.14 8.67 -1.21
C PHE A 193 -9.70 7.82 -0.05
N LEU A 194 -8.93 6.85 0.46
CA LEU A 194 -9.29 6.15 1.67
C LEU A 194 -9.02 7.05 2.89
N PRO A 195 -9.70 6.81 4.02
CA PRO A 195 -9.41 7.50 5.27
C PRO A 195 -7.93 7.45 5.67
N GLY A 196 -7.45 8.52 6.30
CA GLY A 196 -6.04 8.68 6.68
C GLY A 196 -5.51 7.60 7.61
N ILE A 197 -6.38 6.95 8.40
CA ILE A 197 -6.02 5.85 9.29
C ILE A 197 -5.40 4.64 8.57
N TYR A 198 -5.66 4.49 7.27
CA TYR A 198 -5.08 3.43 6.44
C TYR A 198 -3.77 3.82 5.76
N GLN A 199 -3.27 5.03 6.05
CA GLN A 199 -1.99 5.50 5.49
C GLN A 199 -0.82 4.77 6.12
N GLY A 200 0.20 4.46 5.32
CA GLY A 200 1.44 3.87 5.81
C GLY A 200 2.21 4.82 6.71
N THR A 201 2.66 4.32 7.85
CA THR A 201 3.59 5.02 8.72
C THR A 201 5.00 4.91 8.15
N TYR A 202 5.58 6.05 7.79
CA TYR A 202 6.91 6.09 7.19
C TYR A 202 8.00 5.98 8.23
N LEU A 203 8.96 5.08 7.97
CA LEU A 203 10.20 4.93 8.73
C LEU A 203 11.40 5.25 7.83
N ASP A 204 12.14 6.30 8.18
CA ASP A 204 13.37 6.65 7.47
C ASP A 204 14.54 5.75 7.93
N THR A 205 14.78 4.68 7.20
CA THR A 205 15.80 3.67 7.53
C THR A 205 17.25 4.13 7.36
N ARG A 206 17.50 5.41 6.99
CA ARG A 206 18.84 6.01 7.09
C ARG A 206 19.24 6.28 8.54
N ASN A 207 18.26 6.31 9.44
CA ASN A 207 18.44 6.61 10.83
C ASN A 207 18.41 5.35 11.68
N GLU A 208 19.25 5.30 12.70
CA GLU A 208 19.36 4.16 13.62
C GLU A 208 18.62 4.38 14.94
N THR A 209 18.22 5.62 15.24
CA THR A 209 17.56 5.98 16.50
C THR A 209 16.07 6.19 16.29
N VAL A 210 15.24 5.73 17.22
CA VAL A 210 13.77 5.80 17.14
C VAL A 210 13.27 7.23 16.92
N ASP A 211 13.85 8.19 17.62
CA ASP A 211 13.47 9.62 17.51
C ASP A 211 13.71 10.21 16.11
N LYS A 212 14.55 9.57 15.30
CA LYS A 212 14.86 9.98 13.93
C LYS A 212 14.19 9.08 12.88
N LEU A 213 13.88 7.84 13.25
CA LEU A 213 13.17 6.91 12.35
C LEU A 213 11.77 7.42 12.01
N ILE A 214 11.07 7.97 13.01
CA ILE A 214 9.70 8.48 12.85
C ILE A 214 9.73 9.98 13.08
N ALA A 215 9.37 10.76 12.07
CA ALA A 215 9.30 12.20 12.17
C ALA A 215 8.24 12.64 13.20
N ASN A 216 8.57 13.65 13.99
CA ASN A 216 7.64 14.29 14.93
C ASN A 216 7.11 13.43 16.08
N ILE A 217 7.70 12.27 16.36
CA ILE A 217 7.30 11.42 17.49
C ILE A 217 7.51 12.11 18.86
N ARG A 218 8.39 13.07 18.89
CA ARG A 218 8.72 13.83 20.11
C ARG A 218 8.81 15.31 19.85
N ASN A 219 8.18 16.12 20.70
CA ASN A 219 8.36 17.55 20.70
C ASN A 219 9.60 17.92 21.55
N SER A 220 10.66 18.39 20.90
CA SER A 220 11.91 18.78 21.58
C SER A 220 11.79 20.03 22.48
N ARG A 221 10.72 20.82 22.32
CA ARG A 221 10.47 22.06 23.08
C ARG A 221 9.60 21.86 24.31
N LEU A 222 8.97 20.69 24.46
CA LEU A 222 8.06 20.38 25.55
C LEU A 222 8.57 19.18 26.37
N SER A 223 8.30 19.17 27.67
CA SER A 223 8.44 17.95 28.46
C SER A 223 7.39 16.91 28.00
N ARG A 224 7.63 15.62 28.27
CA ARG A 224 6.65 14.56 27.95
C ARG A 224 5.28 14.83 28.58
N GLN A 225 5.28 15.34 29.84
CA GLN A 225 4.05 15.66 30.54
C GLN A 225 3.30 16.82 29.87
N ALA A 226 4.01 17.90 29.49
CA ALA A 226 3.42 19.03 28.79
C ALA A 226 2.90 18.63 27.39
N GLN A 227 3.65 17.79 26.67
CA GLN A 227 3.20 17.25 25.39
C GLN A 227 1.94 16.40 25.56
N ARG A 228 1.86 15.55 26.59
CA ARG A 228 0.66 14.75 26.88
C ARG A 228 -0.55 15.64 27.19
N GLN A 229 -0.39 16.65 28.02
CA GLN A 229 -1.45 17.61 28.33
C GLN A 229 -1.94 18.35 27.07
N GLN A 230 -1.03 18.72 26.17
CA GLN A 230 -1.38 19.35 24.89
C GLN A 230 -2.20 18.40 24.00
N LEU A 231 -1.81 17.14 23.89
CA LEU A 231 -2.54 16.13 23.12
C LEU A 231 -3.92 15.84 23.75
N ASP A 232 -4.01 15.74 25.06
CA ASP A 232 -5.29 15.56 25.76
C ASP A 232 -6.25 16.73 25.54
N LEU A 233 -5.73 17.97 25.53
CA LEU A 233 -6.52 19.16 25.20
C LEU A 233 -7.00 19.14 23.76
N LEU A 234 -6.13 18.80 22.80
CA LEU A 234 -6.49 18.65 21.40
C LEU A 234 -7.57 17.58 21.22
N GLY A 235 -7.44 16.44 21.90
CA GLY A 235 -8.46 15.38 21.89
C GLY A 235 -9.81 15.87 22.44
N GLN A 236 -9.82 16.70 23.48
CA GLN A 236 -11.06 17.31 24.01
C GLN A 236 -11.70 18.28 23.00
N LEU A 237 -10.88 19.14 22.37
CA LEU A 237 -11.36 20.07 21.34
C LEU A 237 -11.89 19.34 20.12
N ASN A 238 -11.20 18.28 19.67
CA ASN A 238 -11.62 17.44 18.55
C ASN A 238 -12.97 16.76 18.86
N ARG A 239 -13.15 16.19 20.04
CA ARG A 239 -14.45 15.61 20.46
C ARG A 239 -15.57 16.67 20.50
N GLY A 240 -15.29 17.86 21.01
CA GLY A 240 -16.27 18.96 20.98
C GLY A 240 -16.67 19.35 19.56
N HIS A 241 -15.68 19.41 18.66
CA HIS A 241 -15.91 19.72 17.26
C HIS A 241 -16.67 18.62 16.51
N GLN A 242 -16.36 17.35 16.81
CA GLN A 242 -17.05 16.17 16.27
C GLN A 242 -18.52 16.14 16.70
N ASN A 243 -18.78 16.34 18.00
CA ASN A 243 -20.14 16.36 18.54
C ASN A 243 -21.01 17.47 17.92
N ALA A 244 -20.40 18.61 17.55
CA ALA A 244 -21.08 19.71 16.87
C ALA A 244 -21.38 19.43 15.40
N ARG A 245 -20.69 18.45 14.79
CA ARG A 245 -20.81 18.06 13.39
C ARG A 245 -21.12 16.57 13.27
N GLN A 246 -22.18 16.12 13.94
CA GLN A 246 -22.67 14.75 13.86
C GLN A 246 -22.76 14.32 12.40
N ASP A 247 -22.12 13.17 12.06
CA ASP A 247 -22.10 12.51 10.76
C ASP A 247 -21.00 12.94 9.74
N ASP A 248 -19.83 13.43 10.17
CA ASP A 248 -18.69 13.55 9.24
C ASP A 248 -17.63 12.43 9.44
N PRO A 249 -17.74 11.30 8.72
CA PRO A 249 -16.77 10.20 8.82
C PRO A 249 -15.34 10.59 8.43
N LYS A 250 -15.19 11.66 7.63
CA LYS A 250 -13.89 12.18 7.22
C LYS A 250 -13.20 12.91 8.36
N LEU A 251 -13.98 13.56 9.22
CA LEU A 251 -13.46 14.25 10.40
C LEU A 251 -12.92 13.23 11.41
N GLU A 252 -13.67 12.15 11.67
CA GLU A 252 -13.25 11.06 12.57
C GLU A 252 -11.95 10.42 12.08
N ALA A 253 -11.89 10.00 10.81
CA ALA A 253 -10.70 9.43 10.22
C ALA A 253 -9.48 10.36 10.29
N ARG A 254 -9.72 11.69 10.18
CA ARG A 254 -8.66 12.70 10.31
C ARG A 254 -8.17 12.83 11.75
N ILE A 255 -9.05 12.82 12.73
CA ILE A 255 -8.69 12.85 14.15
C ILE A 255 -7.84 11.64 14.49
N GLN A 256 -8.32 10.43 14.16
CA GLN A 256 -7.60 9.17 14.41
C GLN A 256 -6.23 9.09 13.73
N SER A 257 -6.03 9.78 12.62
CA SER A 257 -4.73 9.80 11.92
C SER A 257 -3.68 10.67 12.63
N PHE A 258 -4.09 11.51 13.61
CA PHE A 258 -3.21 12.41 14.37
C PHE A 258 -3.07 12.02 15.85
N GLU A 259 -3.87 11.10 16.36
CA GLU A 259 -3.78 10.52 17.71
C GLU A 259 -2.89 9.27 17.74
#